data_dac99f3952c740c385539833a8324076
#
_entry.id   dac99f3952c740c385539833a8324076
#
_cell.length_a   1.000
_cell.length_b   1.000
_cell.length_c   1.000
_cell.angle_alpha   90.00
_cell.angle_beta   90.00
_cell.angle_gamma   90.00
#
_symmetry.space_group_name_H-M   'P 1'
#
loop_
_entity.id
_entity.type
_entity.pdbx_description
1 polymer ?
#
loop_
_entity_poly.entity_id
_entity_poly.type
_entity_poly.pdbx_seq_one_letter_code
_entity_poly.pdbx_strand_id
1 'polypeptide(L)'
;NTGTFTTVLGTNNIYKHYLSNVNINTKSSGLFNIDDELIDDPATYLKNTFFGDNIGVGVDFGLTYHITPQFEFSGSILDFGFIHHKKNIKNGTLIGSFISEGSNFQYDPDNPENFWNEFGDNLGEQLPVKENKESYISWRPTKLNAALKYNFGEKRTEICYDDRYKDFYTDALGIQLYSIFRPLRPQLALTAFYQKSITNKIHTKVTYTLDDFSYANIGAGFSAQFGKVNLYGMLDNILEYTNLSSANSVSFQLGIN
;
A
#
# COMPACT_ATOMS: atom_id res chain seq x y z
N ASN A 1 3.88 0.03 -18.18
CA ASN A 1 4.74 1.16 -18.58
C ASN A 1 6.14 0.65 -18.83
N THR A 2 6.77 1.04 -19.93
CA THR A 2 8.12 0.64 -20.31
C THR A 2 8.88 1.84 -20.85
N GLY A 3 10.20 1.80 -20.82
CA GLY A 3 11.08 2.81 -21.39
C GLY A 3 12.54 2.49 -21.03
N THR A 4 13.47 2.96 -21.81
CA THR A 4 14.91 2.80 -21.56
C THR A 4 15.54 4.19 -21.47
N PHE A 5 16.22 4.46 -20.38
CA PHE A 5 16.99 5.70 -20.20
C PHE A 5 18.47 5.41 -20.35
N THR A 6 19.16 6.17 -21.23
CA THR A 6 20.59 6.03 -21.50
C THR A 6 21.24 7.41 -21.53
N THR A 7 22.36 7.55 -20.86
CA THR A 7 23.17 8.77 -20.91
C THR A 7 24.48 8.49 -21.65
N VAL A 8 24.79 9.32 -22.64
CA VAL A 8 26.00 9.21 -23.47
C VAL A 8 26.75 10.52 -23.42
N LEU A 9 28.09 10.47 -23.29
CA LEU A 9 28.94 11.65 -23.40
C LEU A 9 29.10 12.01 -24.87
N GLY A 10 28.62 13.18 -25.26
CA GLY A 10 28.76 13.70 -26.62
C GLY A 10 30.15 14.28 -26.91
N THR A 11 30.41 14.66 -28.18
CA THR A 11 31.70 15.13 -28.67
C THR A 11 32.19 16.44 -28.06
N ASN A 12 31.32 17.22 -27.43
CA ASN A 12 31.65 18.51 -26.80
C ASN A 12 31.66 18.44 -25.26
N ASN A 13 31.89 17.25 -24.67
CA ASN A 13 31.76 17.00 -23.23
C ASN A 13 30.36 17.32 -22.65
N ILE A 14 29.34 17.39 -23.49
CA ILE A 14 27.96 17.58 -23.07
C ILE A 14 27.30 16.21 -23.00
N TYR A 15 26.66 15.90 -21.88
CA TYR A 15 25.91 14.67 -21.75
C TYR A 15 24.59 14.76 -22.53
N LYS A 16 24.35 13.76 -23.38
CA LYS A 16 23.08 13.56 -24.05
C LYS A 16 22.28 12.48 -23.34
N HIS A 17 21.03 12.75 -23.07
CA HIS A 17 20.10 11.84 -22.41
C HIS A 17 19.08 11.34 -23.43
N TYR A 18 19.01 10.03 -23.57
CA TYR A 18 18.07 9.35 -24.46
C TYR A 18 17.01 8.64 -23.62
N LEU A 19 15.76 8.97 -23.84
CA LEU A 19 14.63 8.23 -23.34
C LEU A 19 13.97 7.52 -24.52
N SER A 20 14.21 6.22 -24.67
CA SER A 20 13.83 5.45 -25.86
C SER A 20 12.75 4.42 -25.52
N ASN A 21 11.94 4.07 -26.53
CA ASN A 21 10.90 3.05 -26.41
C ASN A 21 9.93 3.32 -25.25
N VAL A 22 9.59 4.59 -25.06
CA VAL A 22 8.65 5.00 -24.02
C VAL A 22 7.27 4.53 -24.40
N ASN A 23 6.63 3.81 -23.48
CA ASN A 23 5.22 3.45 -23.55
C ASN A 23 4.63 3.59 -22.14
N ILE A 24 3.98 4.73 -21.91
CA ILE A 24 3.34 5.07 -20.65
C ILE A 24 1.83 5.15 -20.89
N ASN A 25 1.10 4.32 -20.17
CA ASN A 25 -0.35 4.35 -20.15
C ASN A 25 -0.81 4.79 -18.76
N THR A 26 -1.56 5.88 -18.72
CA THR A 26 -2.19 6.41 -17.52
C THR A 26 -3.70 6.27 -17.62
N LYS A 27 -4.32 5.95 -16.50
CA LYS A 27 -5.77 5.92 -16.38
C LYS A 27 -6.15 6.68 -15.14
N SER A 28 -7.04 7.65 -15.29
CA SER A 28 -7.53 8.45 -14.17
C SER A 28 -9.05 8.60 -14.23
N SER A 29 -9.64 8.78 -13.07
CA SER A 29 -11.07 9.00 -12.92
C SER A 29 -11.31 9.85 -11.67
N GLY A 30 -12.07 10.95 -11.82
CA GLY A 30 -12.40 11.85 -10.72
C GLY A 30 -11.32 12.87 -10.34
N LEU A 31 -10.18 12.90 -11.02
CA LEU A 31 -9.10 13.88 -10.82
C LEU A 31 -9.32 15.18 -11.60
N PHE A 32 -10.06 15.11 -12.70
CA PHE A 32 -10.31 16.22 -13.60
C PHE A 32 -11.78 16.58 -13.59
N ASN A 33 -12.09 17.87 -13.79
CA ASN A 33 -13.45 18.36 -14.00
C ASN A 33 -13.95 18.04 -15.43
N ILE A 34 -15.15 18.50 -15.77
CA ILE A 34 -15.75 18.29 -17.10
C ILE A 34 -14.95 19.01 -18.18
N ASP A 35 -14.29 20.10 -17.85
CA ASP A 35 -13.50 20.94 -18.75
C ASP A 35 -12.03 20.51 -18.84
N ASP A 36 -11.71 19.29 -18.35
CA ASP A 36 -10.38 18.69 -18.33
C ASP A 36 -9.33 19.41 -17.45
N GLU A 37 -9.78 20.32 -16.58
CA GLU A 37 -8.93 20.98 -15.60
C GLU A 37 -8.76 20.10 -14.34
N LEU A 38 -7.59 20.18 -13.73
CA LEU A 38 -7.32 19.49 -12.47
C LEU A 38 -8.22 20.06 -11.36
N ILE A 39 -8.78 19.21 -10.53
CA ILE A 39 -9.62 19.65 -9.43
C ILE A 39 -8.72 20.12 -8.28
N ASP A 40 -8.67 21.41 -8.05
CA ASP A 40 -7.88 22.03 -7.00
C ASP A 40 -8.60 22.07 -5.64
N ASP A 41 -9.95 21.98 -5.67
CA ASP A 41 -10.75 22.02 -4.45
C ASP A 41 -10.83 20.64 -3.77
N PRO A 42 -10.28 20.46 -2.55
CA PRO A 42 -10.30 19.21 -1.81
C PRO A 42 -11.70 18.65 -1.57
N ALA A 43 -12.72 19.52 -1.38
CA ALA A 43 -14.08 19.08 -1.13
C ALA A 43 -14.71 18.46 -2.38
N THR A 44 -14.49 19.06 -3.53
CA THR A 44 -14.91 18.50 -4.83
C THR A 44 -14.18 17.21 -5.15
N TYR A 45 -12.87 17.13 -4.87
CA TYR A 45 -12.11 15.90 -5.02
C TYR A 45 -12.67 14.75 -4.15
N LEU A 46 -12.91 15.02 -2.87
CA LEU A 46 -13.52 14.04 -1.96
C LEU A 46 -14.92 13.63 -2.42
N LYS A 47 -15.75 14.59 -2.84
CA LYS A 47 -17.08 14.30 -3.37
C LYS A 47 -17.02 13.38 -4.59
N ASN A 48 -16.14 13.66 -5.55
CA ASN A 48 -15.98 12.83 -6.73
C ASN A 48 -15.41 11.45 -6.43
N THR A 49 -14.53 11.36 -5.42
CA THR A 49 -13.95 10.08 -4.98
C THR A 49 -14.98 9.18 -4.30
N PHE A 50 -15.82 9.73 -3.43
CA PHE A 50 -16.80 8.94 -2.66
C PHE A 50 -18.17 8.83 -3.32
N PHE A 51 -18.57 9.80 -4.16
CA PHE A 51 -19.92 9.90 -4.74
C PHE A 51 -19.90 10.13 -6.25
N GLY A 52 -18.80 9.84 -6.91
CA GLY A 52 -18.56 10.15 -8.34
C GLY A 52 -19.17 9.18 -9.34
N ASP A 53 -20.19 8.40 -8.99
CA ASP A 53 -20.86 7.44 -9.89
C ASP A 53 -19.96 6.30 -10.44
N ASN A 54 -18.73 6.17 -9.94
CA ASN A 54 -17.89 5.02 -10.24
C ASN A 54 -18.22 3.90 -9.25
N ILE A 55 -18.70 2.78 -9.77
CA ILE A 55 -19.23 1.69 -8.94
C ILE A 55 -18.20 0.58 -8.83
N GLY A 56 -17.91 0.18 -7.59
CA GLY A 56 -17.10 -0.99 -7.29
C GLY A 56 -17.86 -2.03 -6.49
N VAL A 57 -17.48 -3.28 -6.69
CA VAL A 57 -17.95 -4.41 -5.89
C VAL A 57 -16.74 -5.11 -5.31
N GLY A 58 -16.78 -5.43 -4.03
CA GLY A 58 -15.76 -6.19 -3.35
C GLY A 58 -16.38 -7.11 -2.32
N VAL A 59 -15.74 -8.25 -2.10
CA VAL A 59 -16.12 -9.23 -1.10
C VAL A 59 -14.92 -9.56 -0.24
N ASP A 60 -15.20 -9.75 1.04
CA ASP A 60 -14.25 -10.21 2.04
C ASP A 60 -14.72 -11.56 2.56
N PHE A 61 -13.79 -12.48 2.71
CA PHE A 61 -14.04 -13.79 3.25
C PHE A 61 -12.98 -14.10 4.31
N GLY A 62 -13.42 -14.63 5.46
CA GLY A 62 -12.52 -15.05 6.53
C GLY A 62 -13.06 -16.26 7.25
N LEU A 63 -12.15 -17.10 7.71
CA LEU A 63 -12.48 -18.26 8.54
C LEU A 63 -11.44 -18.45 9.64
N THR A 64 -11.90 -19.01 10.75
CA THR A 64 -11.04 -19.53 11.79
C THR A 64 -11.47 -20.99 12.06
N TYR A 65 -10.49 -21.89 12.07
CA TYR A 65 -10.73 -23.32 12.27
C TYR A 65 -9.81 -23.86 13.35
N HIS A 66 -10.40 -24.45 14.39
CA HIS A 66 -9.67 -25.12 15.45
C HIS A 66 -9.38 -26.57 15.04
N ILE A 67 -8.13 -26.83 14.63
CA ILE A 67 -7.67 -28.18 14.23
C ILE A 67 -7.67 -29.09 15.46
N THR A 68 -7.19 -28.55 16.58
CA THR A 68 -7.26 -29.14 17.93
C THR A 68 -7.54 -28.02 18.93
N PRO A 69 -7.78 -28.32 20.23
CA PRO A 69 -7.89 -27.27 21.25
C PRO A 69 -6.69 -26.35 21.33
N GLN A 70 -5.52 -26.81 20.93
CA GLN A 70 -4.27 -26.03 20.94
C GLN A 70 -3.94 -25.41 19.59
N PHE A 71 -4.29 -26.07 18.47
CA PHE A 71 -3.97 -25.58 17.12
C PHE A 71 -5.16 -24.88 16.48
N GLU A 72 -4.94 -23.62 16.11
CA GLU A 72 -5.90 -22.77 15.42
C GLU A 72 -5.32 -22.31 14.06
N PHE A 73 -6.07 -22.55 13.00
CA PHE A 73 -5.81 -21.98 11.69
C PHE A 73 -6.76 -20.82 11.45
N SER A 74 -6.24 -19.67 10.97
CA SER A 74 -7.07 -18.58 10.48
C SER A 74 -6.65 -18.17 9.07
N GLY A 75 -7.63 -17.87 8.23
CA GLY A 75 -7.39 -17.43 6.87
C GLY A 75 -8.39 -16.38 6.46
N SER A 76 -7.94 -15.40 5.65
CA SER A 76 -8.84 -14.42 5.05
C SER A 76 -8.38 -13.97 3.68
N ILE A 77 -9.35 -13.67 2.84
CA ILE A 77 -9.19 -12.99 1.56
C ILE A 77 -10.00 -11.71 1.66
N LEU A 78 -9.34 -10.55 1.54
CA LEU A 78 -9.95 -9.25 1.67
C LEU A 78 -9.81 -8.46 0.37
N ASP A 79 -10.76 -7.55 0.14
CA ASP A 79 -10.76 -6.66 -1.02
C ASP A 79 -10.79 -7.39 -2.38
N PHE A 80 -11.31 -8.63 -2.44
CA PHE A 80 -11.46 -9.30 -3.72
C PHE A 80 -12.58 -8.66 -4.53
N GLY A 81 -12.21 -7.84 -5.51
CA GLY A 81 -13.20 -7.08 -6.25
C GLY A 81 -12.60 -6.15 -7.29
N PHE A 82 -13.48 -5.35 -7.89
CA PHE A 82 -13.12 -4.41 -8.94
C PHE A 82 -13.92 -3.11 -8.81
N ILE A 83 -13.43 -2.06 -9.47
CA ILE A 83 -14.11 -0.77 -9.63
C ILE A 83 -14.26 -0.53 -11.13
N HIS A 84 -15.47 -0.24 -11.57
CA HIS A 84 -15.76 0.18 -12.93
C HIS A 84 -15.82 1.71 -13.00
N HIS A 85 -14.84 2.28 -13.65
CA HIS A 85 -14.71 3.72 -13.86
C HIS A 85 -15.45 4.12 -15.14
N LYS A 86 -16.45 5.00 -15.00
CA LYS A 86 -17.32 5.46 -16.09
C LYS A 86 -17.37 6.96 -16.23
N LYS A 87 -17.09 7.71 -15.16
CA LYS A 87 -17.26 9.16 -15.09
C LYS A 87 -15.96 9.87 -14.82
N ASN A 88 -15.83 11.08 -15.36
CA ASN A 88 -14.67 11.95 -15.21
C ASN A 88 -13.37 11.21 -15.53
N ILE A 89 -13.38 10.53 -16.70
CA ILE A 89 -12.25 9.71 -17.16
C ILE A 89 -11.34 10.58 -18.02
N LYS A 90 -10.05 10.49 -17.72
CA LYS A 90 -8.98 11.00 -18.59
C LYS A 90 -7.86 9.96 -18.64
N ASN A 91 -7.80 9.23 -19.73
CA ASN A 91 -6.73 8.27 -19.99
C ASN A 91 -5.71 8.90 -20.93
N GLY A 92 -4.43 8.68 -20.67
CA GLY A 92 -3.34 9.16 -21.50
C GLY A 92 -2.46 8.00 -21.96
N THR A 93 -2.08 8.01 -23.22
CA THR A 93 -1.06 7.11 -23.77
C THR A 93 0.05 7.93 -24.38
N LEU A 94 1.27 7.77 -23.88
CA LEU A 94 2.46 8.44 -24.34
C LEU A 94 3.39 7.38 -24.94
N ILE A 95 3.64 7.48 -26.24
CA ILE A 95 4.51 6.55 -26.96
C ILE A 95 5.48 7.38 -27.80
N GLY A 96 6.79 7.11 -27.62
CA GLY A 96 7.80 7.80 -28.41
C GLY A 96 9.21 7.61 -27.88
N SER A 97 10.08 8.51 -28.30
CA SER A 97 11.43 8.63 -27.81
C SER A 97 11.76 10.12 -27.65
N PHE A 98 12.46 10.45 -26.59
CA PHE A 98 12.90 11.82 -26.32
C PHE A 98 14.41 11.88 -26.24
N ILE A 99 14.99 12.91 -26.85
CA ILE A 99 16.42 13.17 -26.81
C ILE A 99 16.62 14.55 -26.20
N SER A 100 17.33 14.60 -25.07
CA SER A 100 17.79 15.84 -24.48
C SER A 100 19.30 15.99 -24.75
N GLU A 101 19.64 16.99 -25.52
CA GLU A 101 21.05 17.34 -25.83
C GLU A 101 21.65 18.33 -24.82
N GLY A 102 20.99 18.53 -23.70
CA GLY A 102 21.25 19.58 -22.73
C GLY A 102 20.43 20.84 -23.07
N SER A 103 20.12 21.59 -22.06
CA SER A 103 19.41 22.87 -22.21
C SER A 103 20.34 23.99 -21.79
N ASN A 104 20.52 25.01 -22.63
CA ASN A 104 21.10 26.26 -22.18
C ASN A 104 20.10 26.95 -21.28
N PHE A 105 20.25 26.75 -19.99
CA PHE A 105 19.44 27.49 -19.02
C PHE A 105 19.91 28.94 -19.00
N GLN A 106 19.25 29.78 -19.73
CA GLN A 106 19.44 31.21 -19.70
C GLN A 106 18.31 31.83 -18.88
N TYR A 107 18.64 32.20 -17.66
CA TYR A 107 17.64 32.87 -16.80
C TYR A 107 17.38 34.28 -17.33
N ASP A 108 16.16 34.52 -17.77
CA ASP A 108 15.64 35.83 -18.17
C ASP A 108 14.80 36.35 -16.98
N PRO A 109 15.25 37.41 -16.26
CA PRO A 109 14.49 38.00 -15.17
C PRO A 109 13.13 38.56 -15.57
N ASP A 110 13.01 38.98 -16.83
CA ASP A 110 11.81 39.62 -17.38
C ASP A 110 10.79 38.57 -17.84
N ASN A 111 11.24 37.32 -18.11
CA ASN A 111 10.37 36.22 -18.51
C ASN A 111 10.85 34.86 -17.95
N PRO A 112 10.71 34.65 -16.64
CA PRO A 112 11.24 33.44 -15.96
C PRO A 112 10.56 32.14 -16.38
N GLU A 113 9.37 32.20 -16.99
CA GLU A 113 8.59 31.02 -17.41
C GLU A 113 8.98 30.49 -18.81
N ASN A 114 9.70 31.27 -19.61
CA ASN A 114 9.96 30.94 -21.01
C ASN A 114 10.69 29.61 -21.18
N PHE A 115 11.69 29.33 -20.33
CA PHE A 115 12.43 28.07 -20.36
C PHE A 115 11.55 26.84 -20.14
N TRP A 116 10.66 26.90 -19.16
CA TRP A 116 9.78 25.76 -18.84
C TRP A 116 8.72 25.54 -19.90
N ASN A 117 8.21 26.61 -20.52
CA ASN A 117 7.27 26.51 -21.62
C ASN A 117 7.94 25.91 -22.86
N GLU A 118 9.14 26.40 -23.27
CA GLU A 118 9.91 25.84 -24.36
C GLU A 118 10.29 24.37 -24.14
N PHE A 119 10.68 24.02 -22.91
CA PHE A 119 10.97 22.62 -22.55
C PHE A 119 9.72 21.75 -22.64
N GLY A 120 8.58 22.25 -22.15
CA GLY A 120 7.29 21.57 -22.21
C GLY A 120 6.83 21.33 -23.65
N ASP A 121 6.94 22.34 -24.50
CA ASP A 121 6.58 22.26 -25.91
C ASP A 121 7.46 21.23 -26.66
N ASN A 122 8.78 21.30 -26.48
CA ASN A 122 9.71 20.33 -27.06
C ASN A 122 9.44 18.89 -26.60
N LEU A 123 9.11 18.73 -25.33
CA LEU A 123 8.75 17.42 -24.77
C LEU A 123 7.43 16.92 -25.39
N GLY A 124 6.44 17.79 -25.52
CA GLY A 124 5.14 17.49 -26.11
C GLY A 124 5.21 17.10 -27.58
N GLU A 125 6.08 17.78 -28.37
CA GLU A 125 6.31 17.44 -29.77
C GLU A 125 6.97 16.08 -29.97
N GLN A 126 7.96 15.75 -29.14
CA GLN A 126 8.68 14.47 -29.23
C GLN A 126 7.93 13.30 -28.59
N LEU A 127 7.13 13.57 -27.57
CA LEU A 127 6.35 12.59 -26.83
C LEU A 127 4.86 12.98 -26.80
N PRO A 128 4.14 12.89 -27.91
CA PRO A 128 2.74 13.27 -27.95
C PRO A 128 1.89 12.36 -27.07
N VAL A 129 1.05 12.96 -26.23
CA VAL A 129 0.08 12.26 -25.42
C VAL A 129 -1.21 12.09 -26.20
N LYS A 130 -1.63 10.84 -26.40
CA LYS A 130 -2.96 10.54 -26.95
C LYS A 130 -3.92 10.35 -25.79
N GLU A 131 -4.94 11.18 -25.73
CA GLU A 131 -5.96 11.14 -24.70
C GLU A 131 -7.23 10.43 -25.19
N ASN A 132 -7.88 9.73 -24.27
CA ASN A 132 -9.22 9.18 -24.47
C ASN A 132 -10.02 9.18 -23.16
N LYS A 133 -11.36 9.05 -23.29
CA LYS A 133 -12.30 9.01 -22.17
C LYS A 133 -13.01 7.65 -22.08
N GLU A 134 -12.36 6.58 -22.50
CA GLU A 134 -12.90 5.23 -22.44
C GLU A 134 -13.01 4.71 -21.02
N SER A 135 -14.13 4.08 -20.71
CA SER A 135 -14.35 3.42 -19.41
C SER A 135 -13.37 2.27 -19.22
N TYR A 136 -12.97 2.04 -17.98
CA TYR A 136 -12.07 0.95 -17.65
C TYR A 136 -12.42 0.30 -16.31
N ILE A 137 -11.91 -0.90 -16.10
CA ILE A 137 -12.03 -1.64 -14.85
C ILE A 137 -10.65 -1.66 -14.18
N SER A 138 -10.62 -1.34 -12.88
CA SER A 138 -9.47 -1.55 -12.02
C SER A 138 -9.77 -2.62 -10.97
N TRP A 139 -8.89 -3.60 -10.84
CA TRP A 139 -8.97 -4.58 -9.77
C TRP A 139 -8.47 -3.99 -8.46
N ARG A 140 -9.16 -4.27 -7.38
CA ARG A 140 -8.72 -3.88 -6.04
C ARG A 140 -7.50 -4.70 -5.62
N PRO A 141 -6.56 -4.13 -4.86
CA PRO A 141 -5.43 -4.88 -4.34
C PRO A 141 -5.92 -5.94 -3.34
N THR A 142 -6.14 -7.16 -3.83
CA THR A 142 -6.58 -8.28 -2.98
C THR A 142 -5.53 -8.63 -1.95
N LYS A 143 -5.95 -8.81 -0.70
CA LYS A 143 -5.11 -9.18 0.43
C LYS A 143 -5.43 -10.61 0.87
N LEU A 144 -4.41 -11.39 1.07
CA LEU A 144 -4.51 -12.76 1.58
C LEU A 144 -3.78 -12.84 2.92
N ASN A 145 -4.46 -13.38 3.92
CA ASN A 145 -3.86 -13.72 5.20
C ASN A 145 -4.05 -15.20 5.49
N ALA A 146 -3.02 -15.84 6.02
CA ALA A 146 -3.09 -17.20 6.54
C ALA A 146 -2.22 -17.28 7.78
N ALA A 147 -2.74 -17.77 8.90
CA ALA A 147 -1.98 -17.94 10.12
C ALA A 147 -2.25 -19.29 10.77
N LEU A 148 -1.20 -19.84 11.34
CA LEU A 148 -1.27 -21.02 12.20
C LEU A 148 -0.77 -20.64 13.58
N LYS A 149 -1.59 -20.88 14.60
CA LYS A 149 -1.33 -20.54 16.00
C LYS A 149 -1.39 -21.79 16.87
N TYR A 150 -0.40 -21.94 17.73
CA TYR A 150 -0.34 -22.99 18.76
C TYR A 150 -0.48 -22.34 20.13
N ASN A 151 -1.54 -22.70 20.86
CA ASN A 151 -1.85 -22.20 22.19
C ASN A 151 -1.31 -23.17 23.25
N PHE A 152 -0.70 -22.62 24.32
CA PHE A 152 -0.13 -23.38 25.42
C PHE A 152 -0.16 -22.56 26.74
N GLY A 153 0.34 -23.12 27.82
CA GLY A 153 0.28 -22.47 29.12
C GLY A 153 -1.12 -22.50 29.69
N GLU A 154 -1.54 -23.66 30.20
CA GLU A 154 -2.87 -23.85 30.80
C GLU A 154 -3.07 -22.91 31.98
N LYS A 155 -4.18 -22.20 31.96
CA LYS A 155 -4.61 -21.34 33.04
C LYS A 155 -5.27 -22.19 34.11
N ARG A 156 -4.64 -22.34 35.28
CA ARG A 156 -5.26 -22.96 36.42
C ARG A 156 -6.31 -22.01 37.01
N THR A 157 -7.55 -22.17 36.65
CA THR A 157 -8.68 -21.54 37.36
C THR A 157 -9.35 -22.58 38.22
N GLU A 158 -9.59 -22.23 39.49
CA GLU A 158 -10.34 -23.05 40.46
C GLU A 158 -11.84 -23.19 40.13
N ILE A 159 -12.31 -22.58 39.06
CA ILE A 159 -13.73 -22.50 38.67
C ILE A 159 -13.95 -23.24 37.38
N CYS A 160 -14.87 -24.22 37.48
CA CYS A 160 -15.39 -25.11 36.44
C CYS A 160 -15.34 -24.65 35.00
N TYR A 161 -14.87 -25.57 34.17
CA TYR A 161 -15.18 -25.85 32.78
C TYR A 161 -16.15 -24.84 32.12
N ASP A 162 -15.58 -23.85 31.46
CA ASP A 162 -16.28 -23.16 30.41
C ASP A 162 -15.62 -23.58 29.07
N ASP A 163 -16.39 -24.18 28.16
CA ASP A 163 -15.95 -24.71 26.84
C ASP A 163 -15.39 -23.66 25.88
N ARG A 164 -15.06 -22.49 26.37
CA ARG A 164 -14.47 -21.41 25.56
C ARG A 164 -12.97 -21.54 25.48
N TYR A 165 -12.48 -22.21 24.45
CA TYR A 165 -11.06 -22.42 24.15
C TYR A 165 -10.20 -21.16 24.26
N LYS A 166 -10.76 -19.95 24.12
CA LYS A 166 -10.03 -18.66 24.17
C LYS A 166 -9.45 -18.32 25.53
N ASP A 167 -10.09 -18.76 26.60
CA ASP A 167 -9.70 -18.37 27.97
C ASP A 167 -8.86 -19.43 28.71
N PHE A 168 -8.62 -20.58 28.06
CA PHE A 168 -7.91 -21.70 28.65
C PHE A 168 -6.40 -21.56 28.63
N TYR A 169 -5.85 -20.93 27.58
CA TYR A 169 -4.41 -20.78 27.36
C TYR A 169 -3.95 -19.35 27.62
N THR A 170 -2.75 -19.21 28.21
CA THR A 170 -2.14 -17.89 28.49
C THR A 170 -1.16 -17.46 27.41
N ASP A 171 -0.57 -18.42 26.71
CA ASP A 171 0.52 -18.20 25.78
C ASP A 171 0.16 -18.76 24.39
N ALA A 172 0.65 -18.13 23.35
CA ALA A 172 0.52 -18.63 21.98
C ALA A 172 1.77 -18.29 21.16
N LEU A 173 2.16 -19.22 20.33
CA LEU A 173 3.16 -19.03 19.26
C LEU A 173 2.49 -19.24 17.92
N GLY A 174 2.93 -18.52 16.89
CA GLY A 174 2.38 -18.76 15.56
C GLY A 174 3.21 -18.15 14.46
N ILE A 175 2.80 -18.51 13.25
CA ILE A 175 3.32 -17.97 12.00
C ILE A 175 2.15 -17.41 11.19
N GLN A 176 2.39 -16.34 10.49
CA GLN A 176 1.39 -15.67 9.64
C GLN A 176 2.03 -15.31 8.30
N LEU A 177 1.39 -15.68 7.22
CA LEU A 177 1.67 -15.23 5.88
C LEU A 177 0.68 -14.13 5.50
N TYR A 178 1.20 -13.00 5.05
CA TYR A 178 0.43 -11.92 4.46
C TYR A 178 0.87 -11.68 3.03
N SER A 179 -0.07 -11.49 2.13
CA SER A 179 0.20 -11.10 0.75
C SER A 179 -0.78 -10.04 0.29
N ILE A 180 -0.28 -9.04 -0.43
CA ILE A 180 -1.10 -8.06 -1.15
C ILE A 180 -0.77 -8.12 -2.64
N PHE A 181 -1.79 -8.38 -3.46
CA PHE A 181 -1.65 -8.45 -4.92
C PHE A 181 -1.79 -7.06 -5.52
N ARG A 182 -0.66 -6.49 -5.92
CA ARG A 182 -0.58 -5.19 -6.60
C ARG A 182 -0.27 -5.38 -8.09
N PRO A 183 -0.60 -4.40 -8.97
CA PRO A 183 -0.45 -4.55 -10.42
C PRO A 183 0.96 -4.90 -10.90
N LEU A 184 2.02 -4.43 -10.22
CA LEU A 184 3.41 -4.67 -10.63
C LEU A 184 3.92 -6.01 -10.12
N ARG A 185 3.75 -6.28 -8.82
CA ARG A 185 4.15 -7.52 -8.17
C ARG A 185 3.39 -7.71 -6.87
N PRO A 186 3.11 -8.95 -6.48
CA PRO A 186 2.62 -9.22 -5.14
C PRO A 186 3.71 -8.86 -4.12
N GLN A 187 3.30 -8.32 -2.99
CA GLN A 187 4.16 -8.13 -1.83
C GLN A 187 3.84 -9.20 -0.81
N LEU A 188 4.88 -9.76 -0.20
CA LEU A 188 4.77 -10.86 0.75
C LEU A 188 5.39 -10.44 2.08
N ALA A 189 4.79 -10.89 3.19
CA ALA A 189 5.36 -10.80 4.51
C ALA A 189 5.12 -12.10 5.27
N LEU A 190 6.17 -12.63 5.89
CA LEU A 190 6.11 -13.78 6.77
C LEU A 190 6.43 -13.31 8.20
N THR A 191 5.49 -13.51 9.11
CA THR A 191 5.60 -13.07 10.50
C THR A 191 5.57 -14.28 11.43
N ALA A 192 6.59 -14.43 12.26
CA ALA A 192 6.51 -15.25 13.45
C ALA A 192 6.08 -14.38 14.63
N PHE A 193 5.24 -14.90 15.51
CA PHE A 193 4.76 -14.13 16.65
C PHE A 193 4.65 -14.98 17.93
N TYR A 194 4.84 -14.28 19.04
CA TYR A 194 4.51 -14.78 20.37
C TYR A 194 3.48 -13.84 21.01
N GLN A 195 2.44 -14.41 21.55
CA GLN A 195 1.38 -13.69 22.25
C GLN A 195 1.28 -14.20 23.69
N LYS A 196 1.11 -13.28 24.63
CA LYS A 196 0.91 -13.59 26.04
C LYS A 196 -0.28 -12.84 26.60
N SER A 197 -1.17 -13.56 27.26
CA SER A 197 -2.27 -13.01 28.07
C SER A 197 -1.77 -12.77 29.46
N ILE A 198 -1.49 -11.50 29.80
CA ILE A 198 -1.03 -11.11 31.14
C ILE A 198 -2.19 -11.25 32.14
N THR A 199 -3.36 -10.84 31.72
CA THR A 199 -4.64 -11.01 32.44
C THR A 199 -5.72 -11.38 31.43
N ASN A 200 -6.94 -11.68 31.89
CA ASN A 200 -8.08 -11.92 30.97
C ASN A 200 -8.44 -10.72 30.10
N LYS A 201 -7.91 -9.55 30.41
CA LYS A 201 -8.23 -8.28 29.71
C LYS A 201 -7.04 -7.66 29.01
N ILE A 202 -5.81 -8.10 29.31
CA ILE A 202 -4.59 -7.50 28.80
C ILE A 202 -3.78 -8.58 28.09
N HIS A 203 -3.55 -8.35 26.82
CA HIS A 203 -2.75 -9.21 25.95
C HIS A 203 -1.59 -8.44 25.35
N THR A 204 -0.46 -9.09 25.23
CA THR A 204 0.73 -8.55 24.59
C THR A 204 1.15 -9.46 23.44
N LYS A 205 1.76 -8.89 22.41
CA LYS A 205 2.24 -9.61 21.24
C LYS A 205 3.61 -9.08 20.85
N VAL A 206 4.54 -9.97 20.54
CA VAL A 206 5.82 -9.65 19.91
C VAL A 206 5.86 -10.34 18.56
N THR A 207 6.35 -9.64 17.55
CA THR A 207 6.41 -10.13 16.18
C THR A 207 7.81 -10.01 15.64
N TYR A 208 8.18 -10.94 14.76
CA TYR A 208 9.34 -10.86 13.88
C TYR A 208 8.87 -11.10 12.45
N THR A 209 9.04 -10.10 11.60
CA THR A 209 8.52 -10.11 10.23
C THR A 209 9.67 -10.02 9.23
N LEU A 210 9.58 -10.87 8.22
CA LEU A 210 10.39 -10.84 6.99
C LEU A 210 9.48 -10.33 5.88
N ASP A 211 9.82 -9.22 5.26
CA ASP A 211 9.05 -8.63 4.17
C ASP A 211 9.96 -8.09 3.05
N ASP A 212 9.35 -7.52 2.02
CA ASP A 212 10.07 -6.95 0.87
C ASP A 212 10.92 -5.71 1.23
N PHE A 213 10.73 -5.13 2.41
CA PHE A 213 11.38 -3.89 2.83
C PHE A 213 12.46 -4.12 3.90
N SER A 214 12.26 -5.12 4.75
CA SER A 214 13.15 -5.41 5.88
C SER A 214 13.20 -6.91 6.19
N TYR A 215 14.41 -7.40 6.46
CA TYR A 215 14.63 -8.78 6.95
C TYR A 215 14.75 -8.86 8.49
N ALA A 216 14.63 -7.74 9.18
CA ALA A 216 14.81 -7.66 10.64
C ALA A 216 13.73 -6.78 11.31
N ASN A 217 12.49 -6.90 10.86
CA ASN A 217 11.39 -6.12 11.41
C ASN A 217 10.87 -6.77 12.71
N ILE A 218 11.16 -6.13 13.85
CA ILE A 218 10.64 -6.53 15.16
C ILE A 218 9.50 -5.59 15.53
N GLY A 219 8.35 -6.16 15.88
CA GLY A 219 7.19 -5.43 16.33
C GLY A 219 6.76 -5.82 17.74
N ALA A 220 6.03 -4.93 18.38
CA ALA A 220 5.36 -5.19 19.65
C ALA A 220 3.95 -4.59 19.63
N GLY A 221 3.02 -5.31 20.23
CA GLY A 221 1.64 -4.89 20.33
C GLY A 221 1.06 -5.17 21.70
N PHE A 222 0.05 -4.42 22.04
CA PHE A 222 -0.76 -4.67 23.24
C PHE A 222 -2.25 -4.52 22.91
N SER A 223 -3.08 -5.18 23.68
CA SER A 223 -4.54 -5.04 23.63
C SER A 223 -5.06 -5.06 25.06
N ALA A 224 -5.98 -4.15 25.38
CA ALA A 224 -6.58 -4.03 26.71
C ALA A 224 -8.10 -3.86 26.59
N GLN A 225 -8.86 -4.72 27.25
CA GLN A 225 -10.31 -4.73 27.24
C GLN A 225 -10.87 -4.02 28.47
N PHE A 226 -11.67 -2.98 28.24
CA PHE A 226 -12.38 -2.19 29.25
C PHE A 226 -13.89 -2.35 29.05
N GLY A 227 -14.46 -3.34 29.73
CA GLY A 227 -15.88 -3.66 29.54
C GLY A 227 -16.17 -4.14 28.11
N LYS A 228 -16.93 -3.36 27.35
CA LYS A 228 -17.27 -3.63 25.94
C LYS A 228 -16.29 -3.02 24.92
N VAL A 229 -15.34 -2.23 25.39
CA VAL A 229 -14.38 -1.53 24.53
C VAL A 229 -13.03 -2.23 24.61
N ASN A 230 -12.42 -2.51 23.48
CA ASN A 230 -11.07 -3.02 23.37
C ASN A 230 -10.17 -1.95 22.75
N LEU A 231 -9.16 -1.53 23.50
CA LEU A 231 -8.10 -0.64 23.01
C LEU A 231 -6.90 -1.48 22.60
N TYR A 232 -6.37 -1.25 21.42
CA TYR A 232 -5.14 -1.93 20.98
C TYR A 232 -4.15 -0.96 20.35
N GLY A 233 -2.88 -1.29 20.48
CA GLY A 233 -1.77 -0.57 19.87
C GLY A 233 -0.72 -1.54 19.35
N MET A 234 -0.08 -1.17 18.23
CA MET A 234 1.00 -1.94 17.63
C MET A 234 2.07 -1.02 17.08
N LEU A 235 3.31 -1.39 17.29
CA LEU A 235 4.51 -0.76 16.75
C LEU A 235 5.23 -1.81 15.92
N ASP A 236 5.51 -1.50 14.66
CA ASP A 236 6.34 -2.35 13.80
C ASP A 236 7.70 -1.71 13.57
N ASN A 237 8.70 -2.57 13.32
CA ASN A 237 10.07 -2.21 13.04
C ASN A 237 10.69 -1.28 14.11
N ILE A 238 10.56 -1.69 15.36
CA ILE A 238 10.97 -0.90 16.54
C ILE A 238 12.44 -0.50 16.48
N LEU A 239 13.30 -1.31 15.88
CA LEU A 239 14.74 -1.04 15.80
C LEU A 239 15.04 0.20 14.94
N GLU A 240 14.22 0.50 13.93
CA GLU A 240 14.43 1.63 13.03
C GLU A 240 13.91 2.97 13.60
N TYR A 241 13.14 2.96 14.70
CA TYR A 241 12.70 4.21 15.34
C TYR A 241 13.85 5.06 15.88
N THR A 242 15.01 4.47 16.14
CA THR A 242 16.19 5.19 16.61
C THR A 242 16.84 6.04 15.52
N ASN A 243 16.59 5.72 14.23
CA ASN A 243 17.11 6.46 13.08
C ASN A 243 16.09 6.49 11.93
N LEU A 244 15.07 7.31 12.08
CA LEU A 244 13.97 7.43 11.12
C LEU A 244 14.42 7.93 9.74
N SER A 245 15.57 8.62 9.64
CA SER A 245 16.06 9.13 8.36
C SER A 245 16.61 8.04 7.44
N SER A 246 17.00 6.90 7.99
CA SER A 246 17.49 5.73 7.25
C SER A 246 16.53 4.55 7.29
N ALA A 247 15.39 4.71 7.94
CA ALA A 247 14.40 3.66 8.09
C ALA A 247 13.73 3.33 6.76
N ASN A 248 13.67 2.04 6.40
CA ASN A 248 12.94 1.58 5.22
C ASN A 248 11.43 1.61 5.43
N SER A 249 10.98 1.27 6.63
CA SER A 249 9.56 1.35 7.01
C SER A 249 9.42 1.33 8.54
N VAL A 250 8.55 2.16 9.06
CA VAL A 250 8.10 2.11 10.46
C VAL A 250 6.59 2.30 10.46
N SER A 251 5.88 1.62 11.36
CA SER A 251 4.46 1.82 11.50
C SER A 251 4.03 1.87 12.96
N PHE A 252 3.07 2.75 13.23
CA PHE A 252 2.35 2.81 14.48
C PHE A 252 0.85 2.70 14.19
N GLN A 253 0.19 1.79 14.89
CA GLN A 253 -1.24 1.59 14.79
C GLN A 253 -1.86 1.72 16.17
N LEU A 254 -2.94 2.46 16.25
CA LEU A 254 -3.79 2.55 17.42
C LEU A 254 -5.24 2.36 16.99
N GLY A 255 -6.00 1.60 17.75
CA GLY A 255 -7.40 1.38 17.41
C GLY A 255 -8.26 1.07 18.62
N ILE A 256 -9.55 1.28 18.43
CA ILE A 256 -10.61 1.02 19.40
C ILE A 256 -11.64 0.13 18.71
N ASN A 257 -12.04 -0.94 19.37
CA ASN A 257 -13.04 -1.87 18.86
C ASN A 257 -14.10 -2.19 19.93
#